data_f17f476a7cdc155a20d3b3205d1237c8
#
_entry.id   f17f476a7cdc155a20d3b3205d1237c8
#
_cell.length_a   1.000
_cell.length_b   1.000
_cell.length_c   1.000
_cell.angle_alpha   90.00
_cell.angle_beta   90.00
_cell.angle_gamma   90.00
#
_symmetry.space_group_name_H-M   'P 1'
#
loop_
_entity.id
_entity.type
_entity.pdbx_description
1 polymer ?
#
loop_
_entity_poly.entity_id
_entity_poly.type
_entity_poly.pdbx_seq_one_letter_code
_entity_poly.pdbx_strand_id
1 'polypeptide(L)'
;ALAGVIAGVAITSGISSITLKKAEKKLEISNAKLQEQTKKNEELQAELDREEVTENTAELLASDDDRWCLALVNEKHPLDTSYVPAKLTEISDGKQVDSRMADSLNKMLDDAKKAGLSMYVTSGYRSYEKQRDVFNTTMQDWINQGYTPLNAYDETKKSVAIPGTSEHATGLAVDIMSTKYGELDEKQGDTEEQKWLMEHCSEYGFVLRFPQDKSDITGIVYEPWH
;
A
#
# COMPACT_ATOMS: atom_id res chain seq x y z
N ALA A 1 7.41 39.23 -5.83
CA ALA A 1 6.89 40.62 -5.95
C ALA A 1 7.31 41.50 -4.76
N LEU A 2 7.29 41.00 -3.50
CA LEU A 2 7.72 41.78 -2.30
C LEU A 2 9.22 42.11 -2.28
N ALA A 3 10.07 41.22 -2.72
CA ALA A 3 11.53 41.45 -2.73
C ALA A 3 11.96 42.60 -3.69
N GLY A 4 11.27 42.74 -4.81
CA GLY A 4 11.52 43.83 -5.77
C GLY A 4 11.13 45.21 -5.24
N VAL A 5 10.09 45.30 -4.41
CA VAL A 5 9.61 46.57 -3.83
C VAL A 5 10.58 47.06 -2.74
N ILE A 6 11.17 46.16 -1.92
CA ILE A 6 12.12 46.55 -0.87
C ILE A 6 13.42 47.10 -1.49
N ALA A 7 13.92 46.51 -2.56
CA ALA A 7 15.12 47.02 -3.24
C ALA A 7 14.92 48.40 -3.87
N GLY A 8 13.74 48.66 -4.47
CA GLY A 8 13.41 49.98 -5.07
C GLY A 8 13.30 51.10 -4.04
N VAL A 9 12.74 50.86 -2.87
CA VAL A 9 12.57 51.83 -1.78
C VAL A 9 13.91 52.15 -1.10
N ALA A 10 14.83 51.18 -1.01
CA ALA A 10 16.14 51.39 -0.40
C ALA A 10 17.04 52.37 -1.16
N ILE A 11 16.92 52.43 -2.49
CA ILE A 11 17.72 53.31 -3.37
C ILE A 11 17.27 54.78 -3.27
N THR A 12 15.99 55.03 -2.98
CA THR A 12 15.43 56.38 -2.95
C THR A 12 15.41 57.06 -1.59
N SER A 13 15.59 56.30 -0.49
CA SER A 13 15.40 56.81 0.88
C SER A 13 16.66 56.93 1.74
N GLY A 14 17.87 56.64 1.24
CA GLY A 14 19.12 56.78 1.98
C GLY A 14 19.23 55.84 3.19
N ILE A 15 18.55 54.70 3.18
CA ILE A 15 18.57 53.69 4.23
C ILE A 15 20.00 53.15 4.38
N SER A 16 20.54 53.13 5.61
CA SER A 16 21.90 52.63 5.85
C SER A 16 22.01 51.12 5.54
N SER A 17 23.19 50.68 5.09
CA SER A 17 23.45 49.29 4.77
C SER A 17 23.17 48.30 5.94
N ILE A 18 23.24 48.81 7.18
CA ILE A 18 22.93 48.06 8.41
C ILE A 18 21.41 47.79 8.52
N THR A 19 20.58 48.78 8.14
CA THR A 19 19.12 48.65 8.22
C THR A 19 18.62 47.67 7.15
N LEU A 20 19.23 47.70 5.94
CA LEU A 20 18.93 46.77 4.85
C LEU A 20 19.27 45.33 5.26
N LYS A 21 20.47 45.06 5.79
CA LYS A 21 20.88 43.73 6.26
C LYS A 21 19.97 43.20 7.37
N LYS A 22 19.48 44.09 8.28
CA LYS A 22 18.51 43.67 9.30
C LYS A 22 17.16 43.30 8.72
N ALA A 23 16.70 44.00 7.69
CA ALA A 23 15.46 43.69 7.00
C ALA A 23 15.55 42.39 6.20
N GLU A 24 16.67 42.16 5.49
CA GLU A 24 16.96 40.91 4.79
C GLU A 24 16.97 39.70 5.76
N LYS A 25 17.66 39.82 6.89
CA LYS A 25 17.68 38.74 7.90
C LYS A 25 16.30 38.46 8.50
N LYS A 26 15.48 39.50 8.73
CA LYS A 26 14.09 39.32 9.17
C LYS A 26 13.23 38.61 8.11
N LEU A 27 13.41 38.95 6.83
CA LEU A 27 12.71 38.32 5.73
C LEU A 27 13.10 36.85 5.60
N GLU A 28 14.39 36.55 5.73
CA GLU A 28 14.91 35.17 5.69
C GLU A 28 14.30 34.31 6.81
N ILE A 29 14.29 34.84 8.06
CA ILE A 29 13.65 34.15 9.21
C ILE A 29 12.14 33.98 8.99
N SER A 30 11.46 35.00 8.43
CA SER A 30 10.04 34.92 8.15
C SER A 30 9.72 33.88 7.08
N ASN A 31 10.54 33.81 6.01
CA ASN A 31 10.40 32.83 4.97
C ASN A 31 10.65 31.40 5.48
N ALA A 32 11.66 31.20 6.32
CA ALA A 32 11.92 29.90 6.95
C ALA A 32 10.74 29.43 7.82
N LYS A 33 10.16 30.33 8.63
CA LYS A 33 8.96 30.04 9.41
C LYS A 33 7.74 29.72 8.56
N LEU A 34 7.57 30.44 7.44
CA LEU A 34 6.48 30.18 6.50
C LEU A 34 6.63 28.79 5.85
N GLN A 35 7.84 28.43 5.45
CA GLN A 35 8.11 27.09 4.90
C GLN A 35 7.83 25.98 5.92
N GLU A 36 8.27 26.16 7.19
CA GLU A 36 7.99 25.21 8.27
C GLU A 36 6.48 25.08 8.52
N GLN A 37 5.74 26.19 8.52
CA GLN A 37 4.28 26.18 8.70
C GLN A 37 3.57 25.53 7.52
N THR A 38 4.02 25.79 6.29
CA THR A 38 3.46 25.16 5.08
C THR A 38 3.63 23.65 5.14
N LYS A 39 4.85 23.19 5.46
CA LYS A 39 5.13 21.76 5.61
C LYS A 39 4.24 21.11 6.69
N LYS A 40 4.09 21.76 7.83
CA LYS A 40 3.23 21.25 8.90
C LYS A 40 1.76 21.21 8.51
N ASN A 41 1.29 22.18 7.74
CA ASN A 41 -0.09 22.16 7.21
C ASN A 41 -0.29 21.05 6.18
N GLU A 42 0.71 20.78 5.33
CA GLU A 42 0.67 19.66 4.40
C GLU A 42 0.64 18.32 5.13
N GLU A 43 1.43 18.17 6.21
CA GLU A 43 1.43 16.98 7.07
C GLU A 43 0.06 16.78 7.75
N LEU A 44 -0.52 17.84 8.31
CA LEU A 44 -1.85 17.80 8.94
C LEU A 44 -2.97 17.53 7.95
N GLN A 45 -2.89 18.09 6.74
CA GLN A 45 -3.87 17.81 5.70
C GLN A 45 -3.79 16.35 5.25
N ALA A 46 -2.57 15.80 5.08
CA ALA A 46 -2.38 14.39 4.75
C ALA A 46 -2.88 13.45 5.87
N GLU A 47 -2.83 13.88 7.14
CA GLU A 47 -3.37 13.13 8.28
C GLU A 47 -4.91 13.17 8.28
N LEU A 48 -5.52 14.33 8.03
CA LEU A 48 -6.96 14.49 7.87
C LEU A 48 -7.50 13.68 6.70
N ASP A 49 -6.85 13.77 5.54
CA ASP A 49 -7.22 13.01 4.34
C ASP A 49 -7.13 11.49 4.61
N ARG A 50 -6.16 11.07 5.42
CA ARG A 50 -5.99 9.67 5.83
C ARG A 50 -7.13 9.19 6.73
N GLU A 51 -7.54 10.00 7.72
CA GLU A 51 -8.67 9.66 8.60
C GLU A 51 -9.97 9.56 7.80
N GLU A 52 -10.26 10.54 6.93
CA GLU A 52 -11.47 10.56 6.10
C GLU A 52 -11.53 9.36 5.15
N VAL A 53 -10.38 9.00 4.54
CA VAL A 53 -10.31 7.84 3.64
C VAL A 53 -10.39 6.52 4.41
N THR A 54 -9.85 6.45 5.64
CA THR A 54 -9.95 5.24 6.48
C THR A 54 -11.40 4.97 6.85
N GLU A 55 -12.18 5.99 7.23
CA GLU A 55 -13.61 5.85 7.46
C GLU A 55 -14.35 5.40 6.19
N ASN A 56 -14.05 6.01 5.05
CA ASN A 56 -14.64 5.65 3.76
C ASN A 56 -14.31 4.21 3.35
N THR A 57 -13.07 3.75 3.58
CA THR A 57 -12.65 2.38 3.29
C THR A 57 -13.41 1.37 4.14
N ALA A 58 -13.56 1.61 5.45
CA ALA A 58 -14.31 0.74 6.34
C ALA A 58 -15.80 0.73 6.00
N GLU A 59 -16.38 1.88 5.64
CA GLU A 59 -17.76 2.01 5.18
C GLU A 59 -18.00 1.24 3.87
N LEU A 60 -17.10 1.36 2.90
CA LEU A 60 -17.14 0.59 1.65
C LEU A 60 -17.10 -0.92 1.93
N LEU A 61 -16.18 -1.38 2.76
CA LEU A 61 -16.05 -2.80 3.12
C LEU A 61 -17.31 -3.34 3.83
N ALA A 62 -18.03 -2.49 4.57
CA ALA A 62 -19.26 -2.83 5.27
C ALA A 62 -20.51 -2.72 4.39
N SER A 63 -20.40 -2.19 3.17
CA SER A 63 -21.59 -1.96 2.31
C SER A 63 -22.25 -3.27 1.88
N ASP A 64 -23.57 -3.23 1.76
CA ASP A 64 -24.39 -4.35 1.26
C ASP A 64 -24.48 -4.39 -0.28
N ASP A 65 -23.98 -3.34 -0.95
CA ASP A 65 -23.91 -3.25 -2.42
C ASP A 65 -22.48 -3.60 -2.91
N ASP A 66 -22.27 -3.66 -4.23
CA ASP A 66 -21.02 -4.10 -4.84
C ASP A 66 -19.81 -3.15 -4.61
N ARG A 67 -19.99 -2.02 -3.90
CA ARG A 67 -18.90 -1.08 -3.60
C ARG A 67 -17.85 -1.66 -2.65
N TRP A 68 -18.19 -2.70 -1.89
CA TRP A 68 -17.23 -3.36 -1.00
C TRP A 68 -15.95 -3.84 -1.71
N CYS A 69 -16.05 -4.22 -2.98
CA CYS A 69 -14.89 -4.68 -3.77
C CYS A 69 -14.00 -3.53 -4.27
N LEU A 70 -14.42 -2.28 -4.10
CA LEU A 70 -13.66 -1.08 -4.49
C LEU A 70 -12.84 -0.49 -3.36
N ALA A 71 -12.89 -1.08 -2.16
CA ALA A 71 -12.15 -0.60 -1.01
C ALA A 71 -10.63 -0.66 -1.28
N LEU A 72 -9.97 0.49 -1.15
CA LEU A 72 -8.53 0.62 -1.32
C LEU A 72 -7.84 0.57 0.03
N VAL A 73 -6.89 -0.35 0.20
CA VAL A 73 -6.07 -0.48 1.41
C VAL A 73 -4.59 -0.40 1.03
N ASN A 74 -3.86 0.56 1.59
CA ASN A 74 -2.42 0.74 1.41
C ASN A 74 -1.86 1.69 2.49
N GLU A 75 -0.61 2.15 2.37
CA GLU A 75 0.00 3.09 3.33
C GLU A 75 -0.76 4.43 3.44
N LYS A 76 -1.45 4.88 2.40
CA LYS A 76 -2.25 6.11 2.41
C LYS A 76 -3.68 5.88 2.89
N HIS A 77 -4.14 4.66 2.84
CA HIS A 77 -5.49 4.22 3.17
C HIS A 77 -5.41 3.02 4.12
N PRO A 78 -4.88 3.19 5.34
CA PRO A 78 -4.75 2.10 6.29
C PRO A 78 -6.10 1.71 6.89
N LEU A 79 -6.22 0.44 7.28
CA LEU A 79 -7.33 -0.04 8.10
C LEU A 79 -7.02 0.20 9.59
N ASP A 80 -8.07 0.36 10.39
CA ASP A 80 -7.96 0.34 11.84
C ASP A 80 -7.33 -0.99 12.31
N THR A 81 -6.51 -0.94 13.35
CA THR A 81 -5.81 -2.12 13.87
C THR A 81 -6.75 -3.19 14.43
N SER A 82 -7.97 -2.81 14.78
CA SER A 82 -9.04 -3.70 15.27
C SER A 82 -9.96 -4.21 14.16
N TYR A 83 -9.73 -3.80 12.90
CA TYR A 83 -10.60 -4.21 11.80
C TYR A 83 -10.57 -5.72 11.58
N VAL A 84 -11.75 -6.32 11.47
CA VAL A 84 -11.96 -7.72 11.09
C VAL A 84 -13.13 -7.77 10.09
N PRO A 85 -13.00 -8.50 8.98
CA PRO A 85 -14.10 -8.68 8.02
C PRO A 85 -15.35 -9.25 8.68
N ALA A 86 -16.53 -8.76 8.30
CA ALA A 86 -17.80 -9.15 8.91
C ALA A 86 -18.14 -10.64 8.72
N LYS A 87 -17.74 -11.22 7.59
CA LYS A 87 -17.97 -12.63 7.26
C LYS A 87 -16.76 -13.23 6.56
N LEU A 88 -16.06 -14.11 7.26
CA LEU A 88 -15.02 -14.95 6.70
C LEU A 88 -15.57 -16.35 6.46
N THR A 89 -15.17 -16.97 5.37
CA THR A 89 -15.44 -18.38 5.06
C THR A 89 -14.15 -19.11 4.73
N GLU A 90 -14.07 -20.37 5.08
CA GLU A 90 -12.94 -21.22 4.71
C GLU A 90 -13.10 -21.73 3.29
N ILE A 91 -12.01 -21.74 2.54
CA ILE A 91 -11.91 -22.32 1.21
C ILE A 91 -11.13 -23.63 1.23
N SER A 92 -11.06 -24.35 0.09
CA SER A 92 -10.52 -25.71 -0.02
C SER A 92 -9.12 -25.89 0.56
N ASP A 93 -8.28 -24.86 0.59
CA ASP A 93 -6.91 -24.91 1.08
C ASP A 93 -6.77 -24.57 2.58
N GLY A 94 -7.88 -24.54 3.33
CA GLY A 94 -7.90 -24.22 4.75
C GLY A 94 -7.58 -22.73 5.04
N LYS A 95 -7.66 -21.88 4.02
CA LYS A 95 -7.52 -20.42 4.14
C LYS A 95 -8.89 -19.79 4.28
N GLN A 96 -8.94 -18.64 4.92
CA GLN A 96 -10.16 -17.85 5.04
C GLN A 96 -10.15 -16.69 4.06
N VAL A 97 -11.30 -16.39 3.49
CA VAL A 97 -11.54 -15.22 2.63
C VAL A 97 -12.88 -14.58 2.98
N ASP A 98 -13.12 -13.36 2.52
CA ASP A 98 -14.45 -12.76 2.62
C ASP A 98 -15.45 -13.63 1.86
N SER A 99 -16.58 -13.94 2.51
CA SER A 99 -17.57 -14.87 1.95
C SER A 99 -18.18 -14.42 0.63
N ARG A 100 -18.15 -13.11 0.36
CA ARG A 100 -18.68 -12.53 -0.89
C ARG A 100 -17.87 -12.90 -2.13
N MET A 101 -16.56 -13.15 -1.97
CA MET A 101 -15.69 -13.54 -3.09
C MET A 101 -15.47 -15.05 -3.22
N ALA A 102 -15.86 -15.85 -2.23
CA ALA A 102 -15.49 -17.26 -2.13
C ALA A 102 -15.99 -18.09 -3.33
N ASP A 103 -17.22 -17.89 -3.78
CA ASP A 103 -17.80 -18.64 -4.91
C ASP A 103 -17.05 -18.33 -6.22
N SER A 104 -16.74 -17.05 -6.48
CA SER A 104 -15.95 -16.64 -7.63
C SER A 104 -14.54 -17.22 -7.61
N LEU A 105 -13.89 -17.21 -6.43
CA LEU A 105 -12.56 -17.81 -6.26
C LEU A 105 -12.58 -19.32 -6.51
N ASN A 106 -13.51 -20.04 -5.90
CA ASN A 106 -13.64 -21.49 -6.10
C ASN A 106 -13.90 -21.82 -7.56
N LYS A 107 -14.79 -21.06 -8.24
CA LYS A 107 -15.05 -21.23 -9.66
C LYS A 107 -13.80 -21.02 -10.52
N MET A 108 -13.00 -19.98 -10.24
CA MET A 108 -11.74 -19.70 -10.95
C MET A 108 -10.75 -20.86 -10.79
N LEU A 109 -10.56 -21.36 -9.57
CA LEU A 109 -9.66 -22.48 -9.28
C LEU A 109 -10.14 -23.80 -9.94
N ASP A 110 -11.45 -24.06 -9.93
CA ASP A 110 -12.04 -25.23 -10.57
C ASP A 110 -11.90 -25.19 -12.11
N ASP A 111 -12.06 -24.02 -12.72
CA ASP A 111 -11.93 -23.88 -14.19
C ASP A 111 -10.44 -23.98 -14.60
N ALA A 112 -9.51 -23.42 -13.83
CA ALA A 112 -8.08 -23.67 -14.01
C ALA A 112 -7.74 -25.18 -13.93
N LYS A 113 -8.29 -25.88 -12.94
CA LYS A 113 -8.12 -27.33 -12.80
C LYS A 113 -8.67 -28.11 -13.99
N LYS A 114 -9.82 -27.73 -14.53
CA LYS A 114 -10.38 -28.31 -15.78
C LYS A 114 -9.49 -28.06 -16.99
N ALA A 115 -8.78 -26.93 -17.01
CA ALA A 115 -7.76 -26.63 -18.02
C ALA A 115 -6.45 -27.42 -17.83
N GLY A 116 -6.35 -28.29 -16.83
CA GLY A 116 -5.18 -29.11 -16.56
C GLY A 116 -4.10 -28.41 -15.73
N LEU A 117 -4.42 -27.27 -15.13
CA LEU A 117 -3.51 -26.49 -14.29
C LEU A 117 -3.70 -26.86 -12.82
N SER A 118 -2.61 -26.82 -12.06
CA SER A 118 -2.61 -27.21 -10.66
C SER A 118 -2.03 -26.08 -9.82
N MET A 119 -2.88 -25.41 -9.05
CA MET A 119 -2.53 -24.29 -8.19
C MET A 119 -3.24 -24.39 -6.85
N TYR A 120 -2.78 -23.63 -5.88
CA TYR A 120 -3.36 -23.60 -4.54
C TYR A 120 -3.26 -22.18 -3.94
N VAL A 121 -4.15 -21.87 -3.01
CA VAL A 121 -4.10 -20.61 -2.25
C VAL A 121 -3.12 -20.77 -1.10
N THR A 122 -2.03 -20.02 -1.13
CA THR A 122 -1.03 -20.02 -0.06
C THR A 122 -1.34 -19.02 1.06
N SER A 123 -2.04 -17.93 0.75
CA SER A 123 -2.46 -16.91 1.72
C SER A 123 -3.86 -16.38 1.37
N GLY A 124 -4.69 -16.18 2.36
CA GLY A 124 -5.99 -15.50 2.28
C GLY A 124 -6.07 -14.39 3.31
N TYR A 125 -7.16 -14.32 4.09
CA TYR A 125 -7.29 -13.36 5.17
C TYR A 125 -6.10 -13.45 6.15
N ARG A 126 -5.61 -12.29 6.54
CA ARG A 126 -4.50 -12.14 7.48
C ARG A 126 -4.83 -11.04 8.48
N SER A 127 -4.96 -11.40 9.78
CA SER A 127 -5.21 -10.41 10.83
C SER A 127 -4.05 -9.42 10.96
N TYR A 128 -4.31 -8.30 11.62
CA TYR A 128 -3.28 -7.30 11.94
C TYR A 128 -2.07 -7.93 12.64
N GLU A 129 -2.31 -8.78 13.67
CA GLU A 129 -1.25 -9.46 14.42
C GLU A 129 -0.44 -10.40 13.53
N LYS A 130 -1.13 -11.17 12.67
CA LYS A 130 -0.45 -12.06 11.73
C LYS A 130 0.39 -11.30 10.71
N GLN A 131 -0.14 -10.16 10.19
CA GLN A 131 0.62 -9.29 9.29
C GLN A 131 1.86 -8.72 9.98
N ARG A 132 1.73 -8.29 11.25
CA ARG A 132 2.86 -7.82 12.05
C ARG A 132 3.93 -8.90 12.23
N ASP A 133 3.53 -10.13 12.48
CA ASP A 133 4.46 -11.26 12.64
C ASP A 133 5.20 -11.54 11.34
N VAL A 134 4.50 -11.53 10.19
CA VAL A 134 5.12 -11.70 8.87
C VAL A 134 6.12 -10.57 8.59
N PHE A 135 5.71 -9.31 8.81
CA PHE A 135 6.56 -8.15 8.61
C PHE A 135 7.83 -8.20 9.47
N ASN A 136 7.68 -8.51 10.76
CA ASN A 136 8.80 -8.60 11.69
C ASN A 136 9.75 -9.76 11.34
N THR A 137 9.22 -10.90 10.90
CA THR A 137 10.04 -12.06 10.48
C THR A 137 10.87 -11.69 9.25
N THR A 138 10.24 -11.12 8.22
CA THR A 138 10.94 -10.70 7.00
C THR A 138 12.00 -9.62 7.31
N MET A 139 11.66 -8.66 8.16
CA MET A 139 12.63 -7.65 8.60
C MET A 139 13.83 -8.26 9.34
N GLN A 140 13.57 -9.27 10.20
CA GLN A 140 14.63 -9.98 10.90
C GLN A 140 15.53 -10.78 9.94
N ASP A 141 14.98 -11.33 8.87
CA ASP A 141 15.75 -12.05 7.86
C ASP A 141 16.72 -11.09 7.11
N TRP A 142 16.30 -9.87 6.82
CA TRP A 142 17.19 -8.83 6.29
C TRP A 142 18.30 -8.44 7.27
N ILE A 143 17.96 -8.28 8.56
CA ILE A 143 18.94 -7.99 9.62
C ILE A 143 19.97 -9.13 9.71
N ASN A 144 19.53 -10.38 9.65
CA ASN A 144 20.40 -11.56 9.69
C ASN A 144 21.35 -11.61 8.48
N GLN A 145 20.98 -11.00 7.36
CA GLN A 145 21.82 -10.82 6.17
C GLN A 145 22.78 -9.63 6.27
N GLY A 146 22.76 -8.89 7.39
CA GLY A 146 23.69 -7.78 7.66
C GLY A 146 23.15 -6.38 7.34
N TYR A 147 21.85 -6.24 7.03
CA TYR A 147 21.23 -4.93 6.86
C TYR A 147 21.07 -4.21 8.20
N THR A 148 21.19 -2.89 8.18
CA THR A 148 20.80 -2.08 9.35
C THR A 148 19.29 -2.17 9.56
N PRO A 149 18.75 -1.96 10.78
CA PRO A 149 17.31 -2.00 11.02
C PRO A 149 16.49 -1.09 10.10
N LEU A 150 17.00 0.10 9.79
CA LEU A 150 16.33 1.03 8.86
C LEU A 150 16.29 0.49 7.43
N ASN A 151 17.43 -0.02 6.94
CA ASN A 151 17.48 -0.60 5.59
C ASN A 151 16.65 -1.90 5.51
N ALA A 152 16.65 -2.72 6.57
CA ALA A 152 15.81 -3.90 6.65
C ALA A 152 14.32 -3.56 6.59
N TYR A 153 13.89 -2.50 7.28
CA TYR A 153 12.54 -1.96 7.18
C TYR A 153 12.20 -1.53 5.75
N ASP A 154 13.10 -0.75 5.12
CA ASP A 154 12.91 -0.25 3.75
C ASP A 154 12.87 -1.37 2.71
N GLU A 155 13.63 -2.44 2.89
CA GLU A 155 13.55 -3.61 2.00
C GLU A 155 12.27 -4.44 2.27
N THR A 156 11.90 -4.62 3.53
CA THR A 156 10.71 -5.38 3.91
C THR A 156 9.44 -4.78 3.31
N LYS A 157 9.24 -3.47 3.42
CA LYS A 157 8.01 -2.82 2.94
C LYS A 157 7.80 -2.85 1.43
N LYS A 158 8.82 -3.25 0.65
CA LYS A 158 8.70 -3.41 -0.81
C LYS A 158 7.90 -4.66 -1.20
N SER A 159 7.89 -5.67 -0.33
CA SER A 159 7.25 -6.98 -0.59
C SER A 159 6.29 -7.43 0.51
N VAL A 160 6.31 -6.80 1.67
CA VAL A 160 5.41 -7.09 2.78
C VAL A 160 4.79 -5.79 3.27
N ALA A 161 3.50 -5.63 3.09
CA ALA A 161 2.78 -4.44 3.53
C ALA A 161 2.94 -4.22 5.05
N ILE A 162 3.08 -2.96 5.45
CA ILE A 162 3.12 -2.55 6.84
C ILE A 162 1.82 -3.01 7.54
N PRO A 163 1.85 -3.49 8.79
CA PRO A 163 0.64 -3.88 9.52
C PRO A 163 -0.42 -2.76 9.52
N GLY A 164 -1.64 -3.10 9.13
CA GLY A 164 -2.74 -2.15 8.91
C GLY A 164 -2.87 -1.64 7.47
N THR A 165 -1.90 -1.91 6.59
CA THR A 165 -1.92 -1.45 5.19
C THR A 165 -1.98 -2.60 4.18
N SER A 166 -2.19 -3.83 4.66
CA SER A 166 -2.28 -5.03 3.83
C SER A 166 -3.70 -5.29 3.36
N GLU A 167 -3.90 -5.51 2.06
CA GLU A 167 -5.17 -5.92 1.47
C GLU A 167 -5.65 -7.28 2.01
N HIS A 168 -4.76 -8.16 2.45
CA HIS A 168 -5.14 -9.42 3.11
C HIS A 168 -5.99 -9.22 4.37
N ALA A 169 -5.89 -8.08 5.04
CA ALA A 169 -6.72 -7.77 6.20
C ALA A 169 -8.21 -7.60 5.86
N THR A 170 -8.54 -7.32 4.60
CA THR A 170 -9.92 -7.24 4.12
C THR A 170 -10.57 -8.60 3.88
N GLY A 171 -9.76 -9.66 3.74
CA GLY A 171 -10.21 -10.96 3.25
C GLY A 171 -10.48 -11.00 1.74
N LEU A 172 -10.21 -9.91 1.01
CA LEU A 172 -10.45 -9.78 -0.44
C LEU A 172 -9.21 -10.05 -1.30
N ALA A 173 -8.05 -10.28 -0.67
CA ALA A 173 -6.82 -10.63 -1.34
C ALA A 173 -6.45 -12.09 -1.09
N VAL A 174 -5.93 -12.74 -2.12
CA VAL A 174 -5.37 -14.10 -2.07
C VAL A 174 -4.04 -14.16 -2.81
N ASP A 175 -3.13 -14.96 -2.25
CA ASP A 175 -1.91 -15.36 -2.93
C ASP A 175 -2.10 -16.77 -3.47
N ILE A 176 -1.96 -16.94 -4.80
CA ILE A 176 -2.13 -18.23 -5.49
C ILE A 176 -0.81 -18.64 -6.12
N MET A 177 -0.39 -19.88 -5.86
CA MET A 177 0.86 -20.43 -6.35
C MET A 177 0.63 -21.67 -7.22
N SER A 178 1.53 -21.86 -8.21
CA SER A 178 1.62 -23.10 -8.95
C SER A 178 2.14 -24.24 -8.03
N THR A 179 1.58 -25.44 -8.17
CA THR A 179 2.11 -26.63 -7.51
C THR A 179 3.45 -27.11 -8.10
N LYS A 180 3.84 -26.59 -9.27
CA LYS A 180 5.08 -26.96 -9.98
C LYS A 180 6.27 -26.08 -9.59
N TYR A 181 6.02 -24.97 -8.88
CA TYR A 181 7.04 -24.04 -8.41
C TYR A 181 6.73 -23.59 -6.98
N GLY A 182 7.61 -23.95 -6.03
CA GLY A 182 7.33 -23.80 -4.59
C GLY A 182 7.81 -22.50 -3.96
N GLU A 183 8.50 -21.62 -4.73
CA GLU A 183 9.04 -20.36 -4.21
C GLU A 183 8.07 -19.21 -4.48
N LEU A 184 7.96 -18.30 -3.52
CA LEU A 184 7.15 -17.09 -3.63
C LEU A 184 8.02 -15.93 -4.16
N ASP A 185 8.36 -16.00 -5.45
CA ASP A 185 9.17 -14.99 -6.14
C ASP A 185 8.63 -14.70 -7.55
N GLU A 186 9.25 -13.76 -8.26
CA GLU A 186 8.81 -13.30 -9.59
C GLU A 186 8.69 -14.43 -10.63
N LYS A 187 9.42 -15.56 -10.45
CA LYS A 187 9.38 -16.69 -11.37
C LYS A 187 8.06 -17.44 -11.33
N GLN A 188 7.23 -17.22 -10.31
CA GLN A 188 5.83 -17.66 -10.37
C GLN A 188 5.15 -17.18 -11.67
N GLY A 189 5.44 -15.96 -12.13
CA GLY A 189 4.91 -15.39 -13.36
C GLY A 189 5.28 -16.16 -14.63
N ASP A 190 6.31 -17.00 -14.59
CA ASP A 190 6.72 -17.84 -15.71
C ASP A 190 5.95 -19.16 -15.79
N THR A 191 5.22 -19.54 -14.73
CA THR A 191 4.41 -20.77 -14.69
C THR A 191 3.18 -20.66 -15.58
N GLU A 192 2.71 -21.79 -16.10
CA GLU A 192 1.49 -21.83 -16.91
C GLU A 192 0.26 -21.47 -16.06
N GLU A 193 0.28 -21.80 -14.77
CA GLU A 193 -0.76 -21.47 -13.81
C GLU A 193 -0.92 -19.96 -13.66
N GLN A 194 0.19 -19.22 -13.45
CA GLN A 194 0.14 -17.77 -13.31
C GLN A 194 -0.19 -17.06 -14.63
N LYS A 195 0.32 -17.53 -15.75
CA LYS A 195 -0.06 -17.00 -17.07
C LYS A 195 -1.56 -17.10 -17.29
N TRP A 196 -2.14 -18.26 -16.97
CA TRP A 196 -3.59 -18.45 -17.06
C TRP A 196 -4.35 -17.50 -16.12
N LEU A 197 -3.89 -17.34 -14.85
CA LEU A 197 -4.52 -16.40 -13.92
C LEU A 197 -4.46 -14.97 -14.43
N MET A 198 -3.30 -14.50 -14.91
CA MET A 198 -3.16 -13.15 -15.48
C MET A 198 -4.08 -12.92 -16.70
N GLU A 199 -4.35 -13.96 -17.49
CA GLU A 199 -5.22 -13.88 -18.66
C GLU A 199 -6.71 -13.93 -18.30
N HIS A 200 -7.10 -14.72 -17.28
CA HIS A 200 -8.49 -15.07 -17.02
C HIS A 200 -9.06 -14.53 -15.70
N CYS A 201 -8.26 -14.07 -14.74
CA CYS A 201 -8.76 -13.70 -13.40
C CYS A 201 -9.87 -12.64 -13.46
N SER A 202 -9.82 -11.73 -14.42
CA SER A 202 -10.84 -10.68 -14.61
C SER A 202 -12.23 -11.22 -14.95
N GLU A 203 -12.33 -12.40 -15.56
CA GLU A 203 -13.60 -13.08 -15.88
C GLU A 203 -14.34 -13.53 -14.61
N TYR A 204 -13.61 -13.64 -13.49
CA TYR A 204 -14.12 -14.03 -12.17
C TYR A 204 -14.20 -12.86 -11.19
N GLY A 205 -13.92 -11.62 -11.66
CA GLY A 205 -13.94 -10.41 -10.82
C GLY A 205 -12.66 -10.15 -10.03
N PHE A 206 -11.53 -10.79 -10.40
CA PHE A 206 -10.24 -10.57 -9.78
C PHE A 206 -9.30 -9.75 -10.67
N VAL A 207 -8.27 -9.18 -10.06
CA VAL A 207 -7.21 -8.46 -10.77
C VAL A 207 -5.85 -8.90 -10.26
N LEU A 208 -4.84 -8.93 -11.13
CA LEU A 208 -3.45 -8.96 -10.73
C LEU A 208 -3.11 -7.60 -10.10
N ARG A 209 -2.90 -7.59 -8.80
CA ARG A 209 -2.85 -6.34 -8.03
C ARG A 209 -1.53 -5.58 -8.16
N PHE A 210 -0.40 -6.30 -8.27
CA PHE A 210 0.95 -5.75 -8.34
C PHE A 210 1.67 -6.18 -9.62
N PRO A 211 1.28 -5.64 -10.79
CA PRO A 211 1.90 -5.98 -12.07
C PRO A 211 3.31 -5.39 -12.19
N GLN A 212 4.12 -5.97 -13.08
CA GLN A 212 5.57 -5.77 -13.17
C GLN A 212 6.02 -4.31 -13.35
N ASP A 213 5.23 -3.46 -13.99
CA ASP A 213 5.61 -2.09 -14.35
C ASP A 213 4.86 -1.02 -13.54
N LYS A 214 4.32 -1.36 -12.36
CA LYS A 214 3.49 -0.47 -11.53
C LYS A 214 4.00 -0.28 -10.10
N SER A 215 5.20 -0.72 -9.78
CA SER A 215 5.77 -0.61 -8.41
C SER A 215 5.92 0.84 -7.93
N ASP A 216 6.14 1.79 -8.85
CA ASP A 216 6.18 3.22 -8.54
C ASP A 216 4.80 3.81 -8.17
N ILE A 217 3.71 3.17 -8.57
CA ILE A 217 2.33 3.54 -8.23
C ILE A 217 1.86 2.80 -6.98
N THR A 218 2.12 1.49 -6.91
CA THR A 218 1.59 0.62 -5.85
C THR A 218 2.44 0.63 -4.59
N GLY A 219 3.73 0.98 -4.70
CA GLY A 219 4.72 0.88 -3.62
C GLY A 219 5.21 -0.55 -3.36
N ILE A 220 4.65 -1.56 -4.05
CA ILE A 220 4.98 -2.99 -3.91
C ILE A 220 5.66 -3.48 -5.20
N VAL A 221 6.62 -4.38 -5.06
CA VAL A 221 7.28 -5.04 -6.20
C VAL A 221 6.30 -5.91 -6.98
N TYR A 222 6.75 -6.43 -8.12
CA TYR A 222 5.95 -7.37 -8.90
C TYR A 222 5.61 -8.63 -8.11
N GLU A 223 4.33 -8.93 -7.97
CA GLU A 223 3.82 -10.11 -7.27
C GLU A 223 2.81 -10.84 -8.16
N PRO A 224 3.28 -11.75 -9.03
CA PRO A 224 2.38 -12.48 -9.93
C PRO A 224 1.34 -13.35 -9.21
N TRP A 225 1.58 -13.68 -7.96
CA TRP A 225 0.70 -14.51 -7.11
C TRP A 225 -0.46 -13.74 -6.47
N HIS A 226 -0.35 -12.39 -6.33
CA HIS A 226 -1.29 -11.55 -5.57
C HIS A 226 -2.43 -11.00 -6.43
#